data_8756bb251be65583fb871c8bd43aea63
#
_entry.id   8756bb251be65583fb871c8bd43aea63
#
_cell.length_a   1.000
_cell.length_b   1.000
_cell.length_c   1.000
_cell.angle_alpha   90.00
_cell.angle_beta   90.00
_cell.angle_gamma   90.00
#
_symmetry.space_group_name_H-M   'P 1'
#
loop_
_entity.id
_entity.type
_entity.pdbx_description
1 polymer ?
#
loop_
_entity_poly.entity_id
_entity_poly.type
_entity_poly.pdbx_seq_one_letter_code
_entity_poly.pdbx_strand_id
1 'polypeptide(L)' 'MKKIGIVGGSGFTGGELIRILLNHPKFKIKFIYSISQNGKNINEIHTDLLGKTDIIFSDQITTDID' A
#
# COMPACT_ATOMS: atom_id res chain seq x y z
N MET A 1 -14.75 -0.03 9.17
CA MET A 1 -13.83 -0.09 8.03
C MET A 1 -12.84 -1.23 8.24
N LYS A 2 -12.72 -2.10 7.27
CA LYS A 2 -11.82 -3.24 7.40
C LYS A 2 -10.37 -2.81 7.11
N LYS A 3 -9.46 -3.30 7.93
CA LYS A 3 -8.03 -3.03 7.77
C LYS A 3 -7.41 -4.17 6.97
N ILE A 4 -6.66 -3.83 5.95
CA ILE A 4 -6.04 -4.81 5.07
C ILE A 4 -4.55 -4.51 4.91
N GLY A 5 -3.79 -5.54 4.56
CA GLY A 5 -2.39 -5.42 4.22
C GLY A 5 -2.17 -5.90 2.79
N ILE A 6 -1.19 -5.29 2.12
CA ILE A 6 -0.82 -5.65 0.75
C ILE A 6 0.61 -6.16 0.76
N VAL A 7 0.84 -7.31 0.13
CA VAL A 7 2.16 -7.90 -0.04
C VAL A 7 2.53 -7.79 -1.51
N GLY A 8 3.74 -7.29 -1.79
CA GLY A 8 4.21 -7.14 -3.16
C GLY A 8 3.69 -5.88 -3.83
N GLY A 9 3.47 -4.81 -3.06
CA GLY A 9 2.86 -3.59 -3.56
C GLY A 9 3.71 -2.78 -4.54
N SER A 10 4.98 -3.14 -4.73
CA SER A 10 5.85 -2.42 -5.67
C SER A 10 5.67 -2.86 -7.12
N GLY A 11 5.03 -4.00 -7.37
CA GLY A 11 4.81 -4.48 -8.73
C GLY A 11 3.60 -3.85 -9.39
N PHE A 12 3.41 -4.16 -10.67
CA PHE A 12 2.29 -3.63 -11.45
C PHE A 12 0.94 -4.01 -10.84
N THR A 13 0.76 -5.29 -10.53
CA THR A 13 -0.48 -5.79 -9.94
C THR A 13 -0.73 -5.15 -8.57
N GLY A 14 0.32 -5.00 -7.77
CA GLY A 14 0.21 -4.35 -6.48
C GLY A 14 -0.21 -2.90 -6.61
N GLY A 15 0.31 -2.19 -7.61
CA GLY A 15 -0.08 -0.81 -7.87
C GLY A 15 -1.54 -0.67 -8.23
N GLU A 16 -2.06 -1.58 -9.07
CA GLU A 16 -3.47 -1.59 -9.41
C GLU A 16 -4.34 -1.83 -8.18
N LEU A 17 -3.95 -2.77 -7.34
CA LEU A 17 -4.70 -3.07 -6.12
C LEU A 17 -4.71 -1.88 -5.18
N ILE A 18 -3.58 -1.19 -5.02
CA ILE A 18 -3.49 0.00 -4.18
C ILE A 18 -4.47 1.07 -4.68
N ARG A 19 -4.51 1.31 -5.99
CA ARG A 19 -5.42 2.31 -6.56
C ARG A 19 -6.87 2.00 -6.27
N ILE A 20 -7.25 0.73 -6.46
CA ILE A 20 -8.62 0.28 -6.19
C ILE A 20 -8.98 0.48 -4.72
N LEU A 21 -8.09 0.06 -3.83
CA LEU A 21 -8.38 0.07 -2.40
C LEU A 21 -8.35 1.47 -1.80
N LEU A 22 -7.51 2.36 -2.32
CA LEU A 22 -7.51 3.76 -1.85
C LEU A 22 -8.84 4.45 -2.13
N ASN A 23 -9.54 4.03 -3.17
CA ASN A 23 -10.82 4.60 -3.54
C ASN A 23 -12.01 3.83 -2.96
N HIS A 24 -11.75 2.77 -2.21
CA HIS A 24 -12.81 1.93 -1.68
C HIS A 24 -13.21 2.40 -0.28
N PRO A 25 -14.47 2.81 -0.06
CA PRO A 25 -14.88 3.43 1.21
C PRO A 25 -14.92 2.48 2.40
N LYS A 26 -14.89 1.18 2.16
CA LYS A 26 -15.04 0.18 3.24
C LYS A 26 -13.73 -0.46 3.65
N PHE A 27 -12.61 -0.12 2.98
CA PHE A 27 -11.31 -0.69 3.31
C PHE A 27 -10.30 0.39 3.63
N LYS A 28 -9.41 0.07 4.57
CA LYS A 28 -8.29 0.92 4.92
C LYS A 28 -7.01 0.11 4.76
N ILE A 29 -6.04 0.62 4.01
CA ILE A 29 -4.75 -0.03 3.86
C ILE A 29 -3.94 0.22 5.12
N LYS A 30 -3.62 -0.86 5.84
CA LYS A 30 -2.85 -0.78 7.08
C LYS A 30 -1.35 -0.78 6.80
N PHE A 31 -0.90 -1.61 5.86
CA PHE A 31 0.50 -1.66 5.47
C PHE A 31 0.63 -2.14 4.03
N ILE A 32 1.77 -1.80 3.43
CA ILE A 32 2.16 -2.32 2.11
C ILE A 32 3.56 -2.87 2.26
N TYR A 33 3.68 -4.18 2.15
CA TYR A 33 4.92 -4.89 2.41
C TYR A 33 5.78 -4.96 1.15
N SER A 34 7.04 -4.57 1.28
CA SER A 34 8.04 -4.75 0.23
C SER A 34 9.43 -4.66 0.86
N ILE A 35 10.20 -5.71 0.73
CA ILE A 35 11.57 -5.72 1.25
C ILE A 35 12.44 -4.77 0.42
N SER A 36 12.33 -4.85 -0.91
CA SER A 36 13.20 -4.09 -1.81
C SER A 36 12.93 -2.58 -1.77
N GLN A 37 11.70 -2.18 -1.44
CA GLN A 37 11.31 -0.77 -1.43
C GLN A 37 11.05 -0.23 -0.03
N ASN A 38 11.43 -0.98 0.99
CA ASN A 38 11.20 -0.59 2.38
C ASN A 38 11.73 0.82 2.66
N GLY A 39 10.92 1.63 3.32
CA GLY A 39 11.27 3.00 3.67
C GLY A 39 10.95 4.04 2.61
N LYS A 40 10.61 3.63 1.40
CA LYS A 40 10.23 4.57 0.34
C LYS A 40 8.73 4.82 0.37
N ASN A 41 8.34 6.04 0.04
CA ASN A 41 6.91 6.36 -0.11
C ASN A 41 6.39 5.67 -1.36
N ILE A 42 5.17 5.15 -1.31
CA ILE A 42 4.63 4.39 -2.45
C ILE A 42 4.50 5.25 -3.71
N ASN A 43 4.36 6.56 -3.57
CA ASN A 43 4.28 7.44 -4.74
C ASN A 43 5.62 7.62 -5.44
N GLU A 44 6.73 7.17 -4.87
CA GLU A 44 8.02 7.14 -5.56
C GLU A 44 8.07 6.04 -6.61
N ILE A 45 7.30 4.97 -6.42
CA ILE A 45 7.20 3.85 -7.34
C ILE A 45 5.96 4.00 -8.23
N HIS A 46 4.84 4.39 -7.63
CA HIS A 46 3.57 4.57 -8.33
C HIS A 46 3.27 6.06 -8.37
N THR A 47 3.90 6.76 -9.31
CA THR A 47 3.91 8.22 -9.37
C THR A 47 2.54 8.84 -9.58
N ASP A 48 1.60 8.08 -10.14
CA ASP A 48 0.22 8.52 -10.30
C ASP A 48 -0.51 8.69 -8.96
N LEU A 49 0.07 8.17 -7.88
CA LEU A 49 -0.51 8.30 -6.54
C LEU A 49 0.02 9.51 -5.77
N LEU A 50 0.85 10.32 -6.40
CA LEU A 50 1.38 11.52 -5.77
C LEU A 50 0.24 12.43 -5.34
N GLY A 51 0.24 12.83 -4.07
CA GLY A 51 -0.83 13.66 -3.52
C GLY A 51 -2.07 12.89 -3.07
N LYS A 52 -2.15 11.60 -3.34
CA LYS A 52 -3.30 10.77 -2.94
C LYS A 52 -3.04 9.96 -1.68
N THR A 53 -1.80 9.66 -1.42
CA THR A 53 -1.41 8.92 -0.23
C THR A 53 0.06 9.17 0.06
N ASP A 54 0.46 9.02 1.31
CA ASP A 54 1.84 9.11 1.74
C ASP A 54 2.29 7.85 2.48
N ILE A 55 1.60 6.75 2.24
CA ILE A 55 1.97 5.46 2.85
C ILE A 55 3.38 5.08 2.40
N ILE A 56 4.14 4.53 3.34
CA ILE A 56 5.52 4.11 3.11
C ILE A 56 5.57 2.59 3.05
N PHE A 57 6.34 2.06 2.10
CA PHE A 57 6.59 0.62 2.05
C PHE A 57 7.27 0.17 3.33
N SER A 58 6.86 -0.98 3.85
CA SER A 58 7.36 -1.53 5.10
C SER A 58 7.89 -2.94 4.88
N ASP A 59 8.91 -3.33 5.65
CA ASP A 59 9.36 -4.71 5.69
C ASP A 59 8.72 -5.48 6.86
N GLN A 60 7.71 -4.89 7.49
CA GLN A 60 7.01 -5.49 8.62
C GLN A 60 5.58 -5.85 8.22
N ILE A 61 5.14 -7.02 8.64
CA ILE A 61 3.75 -7.46 8.46
C ILE A 61 3.10 -7.42 9.84
N THR A 62 2.09 -6.58 9.97
CA THR A 62 1.36 -6.49 11.25
C THR A 62 0.22 -7.50 11.27
N THR A 63 -0.13 -7.95 12.46
CA THR A 63 -1.29 -8.82 12.66
C THR A 63 -2.57 -8.02 12.95
N ASP A 64 -2.47 -6.68 13.01
CA ASP A 64 -3.61 -5.80 13.28
C ASP A 64 -4.39 -5.53 11.99
N ILE A 65 -4.90 -6.60 11.41
CA ILE A 65 -5.72 -6.55 10.19
C ILE A 65 -6.95 -7.42 10.36
N ASP A 66 -7.95 -7.16 9.57
CA ASP A 66 -9.21 -7.91 9.57
C ASP A 66 -9.21 -9.08 8.60
#